data_c0856d012dad394722dc7cabf2f16a32
#
_entry.id   c0856d012dad394722dc7cabf2f16a32
#
_cell.length_a   1.000
_cell.length_b   1.000
_cell.length_c   1.000
_cell.angle_alpha   90.00
_cell.angle_beta   90.00
_cell.angle_gamma   90.00
#
_symmetry.space_group_name_H-M   'P 1'
#
loop_
_entity.id
_entity.type
_entity.pdbx_description
1 polymer ?
#
loop_
_entity_poly.entity_id
_entity_poly.type
_entity_poly.pdbx_seq_one_letter_code
_entity_poly.pdbx_strand_id
1 'polypeptide(L)'
;LGQPEDFDAIHEKALKSGASVAETLDVRREFIEEYAYKVLQAGGRYEGRYLLGTSFARPLIGKCLVDMAKKYGADAICHGATGKGNDQVRFELAVKALAPHMKIIAPWRLWDMKSREDEMAYAEAHNVPIDKFDEKQTEEEKAAQKYPYSMDWNMWHLSHEGDDLENPANPPHKDMYLVTCDPEDAPDQPEFVTIDFKEGKPIAVNGKEMDGVELVNTLNEIGAKNGIGIDDLVENRLVGMKSRGVYENPAGSILFYAHSELERLCLD
;
A
#
# COMPACT_ATOMS: atom_id res chain seq x y z
N LEU A 1 3.90 0.76 -7.90
CA LEU A 1 3.30 1.80 -7.04
C LEU A 1 4.33 2.49 -6.14
N GLY A 2 5.62 2.22 -6.31
CA GLY A 2 6.74 2.83 -5.58
C GLY A 2 7.19 2.07 -4.33
N GLN A 3 6.78 0.81 -4.18
CA GLN A 3 7.33 -0.08 -3.16
C GLN A 3 8.81 -0.41 -3.45
N PRO A 4 9.64 -0.61 -2.41
CA PRO A 4 11.05 -0.96 -2.56
C PRO A 4 11.23 -2.47 -2.79
N GLU A 5 11.11 -2.92 -4.04
CA GLU A 5 11.15 -4.34 -4.41
C GLU A 5 12.25 -4.59 -5.45
N ASP A 6 12.84 -5.78 -5.43
CA ASP A 6 13.67 -6.29 -6.52
C ASP A 6 12.77 -6.84 -7.64
N PHE A 7 12.42 -5.97 -8.58
CA PHE A 7 11.51 -6.32 -9.68
C PHE A 7 12.09 -7.35 -10.64
N ASP A 8 13.42 -7.46 -10.77
CA ASP A 8 14.06 -8.47 -11.62
C ASP A 8 13.92 -9.84 -10.96
N ALA A 9 14.14 -9.94 -9.65
CA ALA A 9 13.92 -11.18 -8.90
C ALA A 9 12.45 -11.63 -8.94
N ILE A 10 11.50 -10.69 -8.80
CA ILE A 10 10.06 -10.97 -8.91
C ILE A 10 9.71 -11.48 -10.30
N HIS A 11 10.26 -10.87 -11.37
CA HIS A 11 10.06 -11.29 -12.75
C HIS A 11 10.56 -12.73 -12.98
N GLU A 12 11.79 -13.02 -12.55
CA GLU A 12 12.36 -14.37 -12.64
C GLU A 12 11.53 -15.40 -11.86
N LYS A 13 11.09 -15.06 -10.66
CA LYS A 13 10.27 -15.91 -9.80
C LYS A 13 8.94 -16.26 -10.50
N ALA A 14 8.30 -15.28 -11.13
CA ALA A 14 7.07 -15.51 -11.88
C ALA A 14 7.28 -16.52 -13.02
N LEU A 15 8.33 -16.35 -13.82
CA LEU A 15 8.66 -17.27 -14.90
C LEU A 15 9.02 -18.69 -14.39
N LYS A 16 9.78 -18.80 -13.31
CA LYS A 16 10.12 -20.08 -12.66
C LYS A 16 8.88 -20.77 -12.08
N SER A 17 7.88 -20.00 -11.69
CA SER A 17 6.58 -20.54 -11.20
C SER A 17 5.65 -20.99 -12.33
N GLY A 18 6.08 -20.90 -13.59
CA GLY A 18 5.34 -21.38 -14.76
C GLY A 18 4.56 -20.29 -15.52
N ALA A 19 4.73 -19.03 -15.19
CA ALA A 19 4.15 -17.94 -15.99
C ALA A 19 4.79 -17.93 -17.40
N SER A 20 3.96 -17.80 -18.45
CA SER A 20 4.44 -17.66 -19.83
C SER A 20 5.03 -16.29 -20.11
N VAL A 21 4.55 -15.27 -19.40
CA VAL A 21 4.99 -13.88 -19.49
C VAL A 21 4.93 -13.27 -18.09
N ALA A 22 5.89 -12.42 -17.77
CA ALA A 22 5.85 -11.56 -16.59
C ALA A 22 6.05 -10.10 -17.04
N GLU A 23 5.32 -9.18 -16.44
CA GLU A 23 5.37 -7.76 -16.75
C GLU A 23 5.48 -6.95 -15.46
N THR A 24 6.40 -5.99 -15.45
CA THR A 24 6.49 -4.98 -14.40
C THR A 24 6.06 -3.64 -14.98
N LEU A 25 5.00 -3.06 -14.40
CA LEU A 25 4.44 -1.79 -14.83
C LEU A 25 4.80 -0.69 -13.82
N ASP A 26 5.47 0.37 -14.27
CA ASP A 26 5.63 1.57 -13.46
C ASP A 26 4.42 2.49 -13.64
N VAL A 27 3.55 2.51 -12.64
CA VAL A 27 2.34 3.33 -12.63
C VAL A 27 2.35 4.39 -11.52
N ARG A 28 3.54 4.74 -10.98
CA ARG A 28 3.69 5.71 -9.90
C ARG A 28 3.05 7.06 -10.23
N ARG A 29 3.28 7.56 -11.43
CA ARG A 29 2.71 8.84 -11.88
C ARG A 29 1.19 8.78 -11.92
N GLU A 30 0.61 7.75 -12.56
CA GLU A 30 -0.84 7.56 -12.63
C GLU A 30 -1.43 7.42 -11.21
N PHE A 31 -0.75 6.67 -10.34
CA PHE A 31 -1.17 6.47 -8.96
C PHE A 31 -1.28 7.78 -8.18
N ILE A 32 -0.31 8.67 -8.31
CA ILE A 32 -0.34 9.95 -7.62
C ILE A 32 -1.27 10.94 -8.30
N GLU A 33 -1.11 11.18 -9.61
CA GLU A 33 -1.80 12.28 -10.29
C GLU A 33 -3.29 12.00 -10.54
N GLU A 34 -3.66 10.72 -10.79
CA GLU A 34 -5.01 10.35 -11.16
C GLU A 34 -5.82 9.69 -10.02
N TYR A 35 -5.16 9.24 -8.97
CA TYR A 35 -5.84 8.62 -7.81
C TYR A 35 -5.61 9.41 -6.53
N ALA A 36 -4.36 9.51 -6.05
CA ALA A 36 -4.08 10.15 -4.76
C ALA A 36 -4.49 11.63 -4.73
N TYR A 37 -4.15 12.40 -5.76
CA TYR A 37 -4.53 13.82 -5.83
C TYR A 37 -6.04 14.04 -5.96
N LYS A 38 -6.77 13.14 -6.62
CA LYS A 38 -8.23 13.24 -6.66
C LYS A 38 -8.87 12.96 -5.30
N VAL A 39 -8.31 12.01 -4.55
CA VAL A 39 -8.75 11.73 -3.17
C VAL A 39 -8.41 12.92 -2.27
N LEU A 40 -7.22 13.52 -2.42
CA LEU A 40 -6.83 14.73 -1.70
C LEU A 40 -7.79 15.90 -2.01
N GLN A 41 -8.04 16.21 -3.29
CA GLN A 41 -8.95 17.26 -3.72
C GLN A 41 -10.39 17.06 -3.21
N ALA A 42 -10.81 15.81 -3.03
CA ALA A 42 -12.12 15.47 -2.47
C ALA A 42 -12.15 15.47 -0.93
N GLY A 43 -11.02 15.77 -0.26
CA GLY A 43 -10.91 15.63 1.20
C GLY A 43 -11.15 14.20 1.70
N GLY A 44 -10.93 13.19 0.84
CA GLY A 44 -11.32 11.81 1.05
C GLY A 44 -10.54 11.13 2.18
N ARG A 45 -11.19 10.92 3.32
CA ARG A 45 -10.65 10.17 4.48
C ARG A 45 -11.69 9.15 4.91
N TYR A 46 -11.26 7.90 5.12
CA TYR A 46 -12.15 6.91 5.68
C TYR A 46 -12.23 7.07 7.20
N GLU A 47 -13.45 7.10 7.72
CA GLU A 47 -13.75 7.32 9.14
C GLU A 47 -13.04 8.56 9.73
N GLY A 48 -12.80 9.57 8.89
CA GLY A 48 -12.19 10.86 9.28
C GLY A 48 -10.66 10.83 9.44
N ARG A 49 -10.01 9.67 9.35
CA ARG A 49 -8.57 9.51 9.63
C ARG A 49 -7.80 8.81 8.53
N TYR A 50 -8.21 7.61 8.14
CA TYR A 50 -7.45 6.78 7.20
C TYR A 50 -7.37 7.41 5.80
N LEU A 51 -6.14 7.60 5.28
CA LEU A 51 -5.88 8.30 4.02
C LEU A 51 -5.99 7.41 2.77
N LEU A 52 -6.58 6.22 2.90
CA LEU A 52 -7.04 5.37 1.80
C LEU A 52 -5.96 4.82 0.84
N GLY A 53 -4.67 4.83 1.20
CA GLY A 53 -3.58 4.45 0.32
C GLY A 53 -3.72 3.06 -0.32
N THR A 54 -4.18 2.05 0.43
CA THR A 54 -4.51 0.73 -0.13
C THR A 54 -5.81 0.77 -0.96
N SER A 55 -6.78 1.57 -0.51
CA SER A 55 -8.13 1.57 -1.09
C SER A 55 -8.17 2.08 -2.53
N PHE A 56 -7.37 3.08 -2.88
CA PHE A 56 -7.28 3.56 -4.26
C PHE A 56 -6.11 2.92 -5.05
N ALA A 57 -5.16 2.25 -4.39
CA ALA A 57 -4.12 1.47 -5.05
C ALA A 57 -4.71 0.23 -5.78
N ARG A 58 -5.61 -0.50 -5.12
CA ARG A 58 -6.18 -1.74 -5.67
C ARG A 58 -7.02 -1.54 -6.94
N PRO A 59 -7.85 -0.50 -7.08
CA PRO A 59 -8.51 -0.18 -8.35
C PRO A 59 -7.56 0.09 -9.51
N LEU A 60 -6.44 0.78 -9.27
CA LEU A 60 -5.41 0.96 -10.29
C LEU A 60 -4.75 -0.37 -10.69
N ILE A 61 -4.41 -1.22 -9.73
CA ILE A 61 -3.89 -2.56 -10.01
C ILE A 61 -4.92 -3.37 -10.80
N GLY A 62 -6.20 -3.32 -10.41
CA GLY A 62 -7.30 -3.97 -11.12
C GLY A 62 -7.44 -3.48 -12.57
N LYS A 63 -7.27 -2.18 -12.82
CA LYS A 63 -7.20 -1.61 -14.17
C LYS A 63 -6.02 -2.19 -14.96
N CYS A 64 -4.83 -2.22 -14.37
CA CYS A 64 -3.63 -2.80 -15.01
C CYS A 64 -3.84 -4.28 -15.36
N LEU A 65 -4.45 -5.05 -14.46
CA LEU A 65 -4.76 -6.46 -14.72
C LEU A 65 -5.72 -6.61 -15.91
N VAL A 66 -6.76 -5.78 -16.00
CA VAL A 66 -7.70 -5.79 -17.15
C VAL A 66 -6.98 -5.40 -18.44
N ASP A 67 -6.13 -4.38 -18.43
CA ASP A 67 -5.38 -3.94 -19.60
C ASP A 67 -4.41 -5.02 -20.07
N MET A 68 -3.72 -5.71 -19.15
CA MET A 68 -2.84 -6.84 -19.47
C MET A 68 -3.62 -8.06 -19.97
N ALA A 69 -4.76 -8.36 -19.36
CA ALA A 69 -5.63 -9.44 -19.83
C ALA A 69 -6.08 -9.21 -21.27
N LYS A 70 -6.46 -7.98 -21.63
CA LYS A 70 -6.80 -7.60 -23.01
C LYS A 70 -5.59 -7.70 -23.95
N LYS A 71 -4.41 -7.22 -23.51
CA LYS A 71 -3.17 -7.26 -24.29
C LYS A 71 -2.77 -8.68 -24.68
N TYR A 72 -2.93 -9.62 -23.75
CA TYR A 72 -2.54 -11.02 -23.94
C TYR A 72 -3.68 -11.96 -24.32
N GLY A 73 -4.89 -11.46 -24.50
CA GLY A 73 -6.07 -12.27 -24.84
C GLY A 73 -6.45 -13.27 -23.76
N ALA A 74 -6.27 -12.92 -22.49
CA ALA A 74 -6.61 -13.79 -21.38
C ALA A 74 -8.14 -13.86 -21.15
N ASP A 75 -8.64 -15.02 -20.77
CA ASP A 75 -10.06 -15.27 -20.50
C ASP A 75 -10.46 -15.02 -19.05
N ALA A 76 -9.46 -14.89 -18.15
CA ALA A 76 -9.67 -14.76 -16.73
C ALA A 76 -8.59 -13.90 -16.07
N ILE A 77 -8.94 -13.31 -14.93
CA ILE A 77 -8.02 -12.63 -14.02
C ILE A 77 -8.01 -13.41 -12.70
N CYS A 78 -6.81 -13.72 -12.21
CA CYS A 78 -6.60 -14.38 -10.93
C CYS A 78 -6.00 -13.41 -9.92
N HIS A 79 -6.41 -13.50 -8.66
CA HIS A 79 -5.80 -12.75 -7.56
C HIS A 79 -5.66 -13.61 -6.31
N GLY A 80 -4.62 -13.34 -5.52
CA GLY A 80 -4.33 -14.03 -4.26
C GLY A 80 -4.89 -13.35 -3.01
N ALA A 81 -5.79 -12.38 -3.14
CA ALA A 81 -6.38 -11.72 -1.98
C ALA A 81 -7.22 -12.70 -1.14
N THR A 82 -7.02 -12.67 0.18
CA THR A 82 -7.73 -13.56 1.11
C THR A 82 -9.22 -13.26 1.16
N GLY A 83 -10.04 -14.26 1.50
CA GLY A 83 -11.50 -14.12 1.60
C GLY A 83 -11.99 -13.25 2.76
N LYS A 84 -11.09 -12.81 3.65
CA LYS A 84 -11.43 -12.02 4.86
C LYS A 84 -11.11 -10.53 4.72
N GLY A 85 -10.27 -10.13 3.73
CA GLY A 85 -9.83 -8.76 3.53
C GLY A 85 -10.71 -7.96 2.58
N ASN A 86 -10.57 -6.63 2.61
CA ASN A 86 -11.23 -5.72 1.67
C ASN A 86 -10.66 -5.81 0.25
N ASP A 87 -9.43 -6.30 0.07
CA ASP A 87 -8.72 -6.28 -1.20
C ASP A 87 -9.40 -7.11 -2.28
N GLN A 88 -9.94 -8.28 -1.92
CA GLN A 88 -10.74 -9.08 -2.85
C GLN A 88 -11.89 -8.28 -3.47
N VAL A 89 -12.59 -7.50 -2.65
CA VAL A 89 -13.72 -6.66 -3.11
C VAL A 89 -13.22 -5.56 -4.05
N ARG A 90 -12.12 -4.91 -3.69
CA ARG A 90 -11.53 -3.83 -4.49
C ARG A 90 -11.07 -4.31 -5.86
N PHE A 91 -10.37 -5.44 -5.94
CA PHE A 91 -9.97 -6.05 -7.21
C PHE A 91 -11.17 -6.48 -8.05
N GLU A 92 -12.11 -7.20 -7.45
CA GLU A 92 -13.25 -7.74 -8.18
C GLU A 92 -14.19 -6.66 -8.69
N LEU A 93 -14.45 -5.62 -7.91
CA LEU A 93 -15.25 -4.48 -8.36
C LEU A 93 -14.57 -3.73 -9.51
N ALA A 94 -13.25 -3.52 -9.45
CA ALA A 94 -12.50 -2.90 -10.54
C ALA A 94 -12.58 -3.74 -11.83
N VAL A 95 -12.37 -5.05 -11.73
CA VAL A 95 -12.50 -5.97 -12.88
C VAL A 95 -13.92 -5.97 -13.42
N LYS A 96 -14.95 -6.05 -12.55
CA LYS A 96 -16.37 -6.05 -12.97
C LYS A 96 -16.79 -4.74 -13.63
N ALA A 97 -16.26 -3.60 -13.18
CA ALA A 97 -16.53 -2.30 -13.78
C ALA A 97 -15.87 -2.15 -15.16
N LEU A 98 -14.65 -2.65 -15.35
CA LEU A 98 -13.84 -2.42 -16.55
C LEU A 98 -13.95 -3.54 -17.60
N ALA A 99 -14.26 -4.77 -17.15
CA ALA A 99 -14.39 -5.95 -17.98
C ALA A 99 -15.42 -6.93 -17.37
N PRO A 100 -16.73 -6.62 -17.37
CA PRO A 100 -17.78 -7.39 -16.69
C PRO A 100 -17.90 -8.84 -17.17
N HIS A 101 -17.45 -9.12 -18.40
CA HIS A 101 -17.42 -10.47 -18.99
C HIS A 101 -16.23 -11.31 -18.52
N MET A 102 -15.21 -10.68 -17.93
CA MET A 102 -13.99 -11.37 -17.51
C MET A 102 -14.28 -12.31 -16.33
N LYS A 103 -13.80 -13.55 -16.43
CA LYS A 103 -13.87 -14.49 -15.33
C LYS A 103 -12.87 -14.09 -14.24
N ILE A 104 -13.30 -14.16 -12.99
CA ILE A 104 -12.43 -13.94 -11.82
C ILE A 104 -12.15 -15.28 -11.15
N ILE A 105 -10.89 -15.54 -10.86
CA ILE A 105 -10.40 -16.70 -10.14
C ILE A 105 -9.78 -16.22 -8.84
N ALA A 106 -10.37 -16.65 -7.72
CA ALA A 106 -9.90 -16.33 -6.38
C ALA A 106 -9.58 -17.65 -5.63
N PRO A 107 -8.34 -18.15 -5.71
CA PRO A 107 -7.98 -19.46 -5.18
C PRO A 107 -8.34 -19.66 -3.70
N TRP A 108 -8.13 -18.65 -2.87
CA TRP A 108 -8.50 -18.67 -1.45
C TRP A 108 -9.97 -19.04 -1.16
N ARG A 109 -10.88 -18.84 -2.11
CA ARG A 109 -12.28 -19.19 -1.99
C ARG A 109 -12.61 -20.53 -2.65
N LEU A 110 -11.72 -21.05 -3.47
CA LEU A 110 -11.95 -22.23 -4.30
C LEU A 110 -11.18 -23.45 -3.79
N TRP A 111 -10.01 -23.25 -3.21
CA TRP A 111 -9.12 -24.29 -2.75
C TRP A 111 -9.39 -24.66 -1.28
N ASP A 112 -9.09 -25.90 -0.92
CA ASP A 112 -9.22 -26.38 0.46
C ASP A 112 -7.92 -26.16 1.27
N MET A 113 -7.26 -25.03 1.05
CA MET A 113 -6.13 -24.56 1.85
C MET A 113 -6.62 -23.59 2.91
N LYS A 114 -6.29 -23.84 4.16
CA LYS A 114 -6.81 -23.08 5.32
C LYS A 114 -5.72 -22.47 6.18
N SER A 115 -4.47 -22.89 5.96
CA SER A 115 -3.34 -22.47 6.76
C SER A 115 -2.12 -22.20 5.89
N ARG A 116 -1.13 -21.53 6.48
CA ARG A 116 0.17 -21.29 5.85
C ARG A 116 0.93 -22.61 5.61
N GLU A 117 0.76 -23.58 6.49
CA GLU A 117 1.32 -24.91 6.36
C GLU A 117 0.79 -25.64 5.11
N ASP A 118 -0.51 -25.50 4.83
CA ASP A 118 -1.12 -26.05 3.60
C ASP A 118 -0.53 -25.41 2.35
N GLU A 119 -0.30 -24.09 2.39
CA GLU A 119 0.31 -23.34 1.28
C GLU A 119 1.77 -23.78 1.05
N MET A 120 2.54 -23.93 2.11
CA MET A 120 3.93 -24.40 2.03
C MET A 120 4.01 -25.80 1.46
N ALA A 121 3.16 -26.73 1.93
CA ALA A 121 3.09 -28.09 1.41
C ALA A 121 2.69 -28.12 -0.08
N TYR A 122 1.77 -27.27 -0.48
CA TYR A 122 1.39 -27.12 -1.89
C TYR A 122 2.55 -26.58 -2.73
N ALA A 123 3.22 -25.54 -2.26
CA ALA A 123 4.35 -24.93 -2.96
C ALA A 123 5.50 -25.95 -3.15
N GLU A 124 5.81 -26.75 -2.12
CA GLU A 124 6.81 -27.80 -2.20
C GLU A 124 6.41 -28.88 -3.21
N ALA A 125 5.16 -29.39 -3.13
CA ALA A 125 4.65 -30.41 -4.03
C ALA A 125 4.65 -29.99 -5.51
N HIS A 126 4.52 -28.70 -5.78
CA HIS A 126 4.47 -28.14 -7.13
C HIS A 126 5.75 -27.40 -7.55
N ASN A 127 6.82 -27.50 -6.76
CA ASN A 127 8.10 -26.80 -7.01
C ASN A 127 7.94 -25.29 -7.23
N VAL A 128 6.98 -24.66 -6.56
CA VAL A 128 6.82 -23.21 -6.58
C VAL A 128 7.96 -22.60 -5.78
N PRO A 129 8.77 -21.70 -6.36
CA PRO A 129 9.83 -21.05 -5.61
C PRO A 129 9.20 -20.10 -4.58
N ILE A 130 9.19 -20.54 -3.35
CA ILE A 130 8.96 -19.68 -2.20
C ILE A 130 10.34 -19.23 -1.72
N ASP A 131 10.46 -17.92 -1.40
CA ASP A 131 11.57 -17.49 -0.59
C ASP A 131 11.39 -18.25 0.71
N LYS A 132 12.16 -19.29 0.90
CA LYS A 132 12.27 -19.91 2.21
C LYS A 132 12.64 -18.75 3.10
N PHE A 133 11.85 -18.45 4.12
CA PHE A 133 12.34 -17.71 5.27
C PHE A 133 13.67 -18.36 5.56
N ASP A 134 14.73 -17.60 5.34
CA ASP A 134 16.04 -18.17 5.08
C ASP A 134 16.36 -19.06 6.26
N GLU A 135 16.47 -20.39 6.06
CA GLU A 135 17.04 -21.30 7.06
C GLU A 135 18.47 -20.86 7.43
N LYS A 136 19.01 -19.91 6.66
CA LYS A 136 20.27 -19.21 6.88
C LYS A 136 20.15 -17.89 7.63
N GLN A 137 18.95 -17.40 7.95
CA GLN A 137 18.84 -16.25 8.84
C GLN A 137 19.44 -16.62 10.18
N THR A 138 20.38 -15.80 10.60
CA THR A 138 20.96 -15.91 11.95
C THR A 138 19.84 -15.67 12.98
N GLU A 139 20.01 -16.18 14.20
CA GLU A 139 19.05 -15.90 15.28
C GLU A 139 18.91 -14.39 15.57
N GLU A 140 19.93 -13.58 15.19
CA GLU A 140 19.90 -12.12 15.24
C GLU A 140 19.01 -11.52 14.14
N GLU A 141 19.01 -12.07 12.92
CA GLU A 141 18.12 -11.66 11.84
C GLU A 141 16.67 -12.10 12.09
N LYS A 142 16.45 -13.28 12.68
CA LYS A 142 15.14 -13.71 13.15
C LYS A 142 14.63 -12.86 14.31
N ALA A 143 15.54 -12.43 15.20
CA ALA A 143 15.22 -11.53 16.30
C ALA A 143 14.97 -10.09 15.81
N ALA A 144 15.56 -9.66 14.68
CA ALA A 144 15.26 -8.38 14.02
C ALA A 144 13.90 -8.40 13.30
N GLN A 145 13.41 -9.58 12.91
CA GLN A 145 11.99 -9.80 12.48
C GLN A 145 11.08 -10.11 13.69
N LYS A 146 11.26 -9.40 14.78
CA LYS A 146 10.58 -9.67 16.06
C LYS A 146 9.06 -9.60 15.97
N TYR A 147 8.53 -8.92 14.95
CA TYR A 147 7.09 -8.76 14.72
C TYR A 147 6.77 -8.95 13.24
N PRO A 148 6.25 -10.12 12.81
CA PRO A 148 5.93 -10.41 11.42
C PRO A 148 4.59 -9.76 11.01
N TYR A 149 4.55 -8.44 10.96
CA TYR A 149 3.38 -7.71 10.50
C TYR A 149 3.05 -8.01 9.04
N SER A 150 1.77 -8.05 8.71
CA SER A 150 1.33 -7.95 7.35
C SER A 150 1.50 -6.51 6.89
N MET A 151 2.26 -6.30 5.81
CA MET A 151 2.59 -4.97 5.31
C MET A 151 2.03 -4.77 3.90
N ASP A 152 1.55 -3.55 3.61
CA ASP A 152 1.22 -3.08 2.28
C ASP A 152 1.92 -1.74 2.03
N TRP A 153 2.83 -1.74 1.05
CA TRP A 153 3.70 -0.61 0.77
C TRP A 153 3.46 -0.03 -0.62
N ASN A 154 3.22 1.24 -0.68
CA ASN A 154 3.25 2.06 -1.90
C ASN A 154 3.78 3.45 -1.54
N MET A 155 4.00 4.31 -2.52
CA MET A 155 4.60 5.62 -2.25
C MET A 155 3.70 6.60 -1.48
N TRP A 156 2.42 6.28 -1.28
CA TRP A 156 1.49 7.07 -0.46
C TRP A 156 1.50 6.67 1.00
N HIS A 157 1.67 5.38 1.28
CA HIS A 157 1.72 4.86 2.64
C HIS A 157 2.42 3.50 2.76
N LEU A 158 2.82 3.18 3.97
CA LEU A 158 3.10 1.83 4.44
C LEU A 158 2.11 1.49 5.55
N SER A 159 1.48 0.32 5.49
CA SER A 159 0.62 -0.20 6.55
C SER A 159 1.27 -1.38 7.27
N HIS A 160 1.02 -1.48 8.58
CA HIS A 160 1.38 -2.61 9.42
C HIS A 160 0.11 -3.14 10.08
N GLU A 161 -0.17 -4.43 9.93
CA GLU A 161 -1.37 -5.08 10.49
C GLU A 161 -1.02 -6.46 11.06
N GLY A 162 -1.82 -6.93 12.01
CA GLY A 162 -1.73 -8.28 12.57
C GLY A 162 -0.81 -8.39 13.77
N ASP A 163 -0.47 -9.64 14.13
CA ASP A 163 0.38 -9.99 15.27
C ASP A 163 -0.07 -9.32 16.57
N ASP A 164 0.83 -8.72 17.32
CA ASP A 164 0.55 -8.07 18.59
C ASP A 164 -0.36 -6.82 18.49
N LEU A 165 -0.47 -6.22 17.30
CA LEU A 165 -1.42 -5.13 17.02
C LEU A 165 -2.89 -5.56 17.11
N GLU A 166 -3.18 -6.86 17.04
CA GLU A 166 -4.54 -7.37 17.22
C GLU A 166 -5.06 -7.13 18.65
N ASN A 167 -4.18 -6.99 19.61
CA ASN A 167 -4.52 -6.56 20.95
C ASN A 167 -4.44 -5.02 21.05
N PRO A 168 -5.59 -4.31 21.15
CA PRO A 168 -5.60 -2.85 21.19
C PRO A 168 -4.95 -2.24 22.43
N ALA A 169 -4.61 -3.04 23.44
CA ALA A 169 -3.87 -2.60 24.62
C ALA A 169 -2.35 -2.51 24.40
N ASN A 170 -1.84 -3.12 23.34
CA ASN A 170 -0.42 -3.06 23.02
C ASN A 170 -0.12 -1.75 22.26
N PRO A 171 0.87 -0.94 22.69
CA PRO A 171 1.33 0.20 21.91
C PRO A 171 2.10 -0.29 20.68
N PRO A 172 2.12 0.48 19.58
CA PRO A 172 3.02 0.21 18.46
C PRO A 172 4.48 0.20 18.94
N HIS A 173 5.26 -0.73 18.43
CA HIS A 173 6.70 -0.78 18.76
C HIS A 173 7.49 0.19 17.86
N LYS A 174 8.48 0.89 18.43
CA LYS A 174 9.33 1.82 17.68
C LYS A 174 10.07 1.18 16.50
N ASP A 175 10.47 -0.06 16.64
CA ASP A 175 11.21 -0.83 15.65
C ASP A 175 10.34 -1.33 14.46
N MET A 176 9.03 -1.11 14.52
CA MET A 176 8.15 -1.40 13.39
C MET A 176 8.18 -0.31 12.32
N TYR A 177 8.55 0.92 12.65
CA TYR A 177 8.56 2.02 11.70
C TYR A 177 9.72 1.88 10.71
N LEU A 178 9.39 1.77 9.42
CA LEU A 178 10.36 1.55 8.34
C LEU A 178 10.58 2.79 7.47
N VAL A 179 9.65 3.72 7.51
CA VAL A 179 9.68 4.96 6.72
C VAL A 179 9.92 6.17 7.62
N THR A 180 9.18 6.26 8.71
CA THR A 180 9.09 7.45 9.57
C THR A 180 9.89 7.23 10.86
N CYS A 181 10.72 8.19 11.26
CA CYS A 181 11.35 8.11 12.58
C CYS A 181 10.29 8.22 13.68
N ASP A 182 10.55 7.58 14.82
CA ASP A 182 9.69 7.75 15.99
C ASP A 182 9.62 9.25 16.36
N PRO A 183 8.43 9.79 16.70
CA PRO A 183 8.30 11.20 17.10
C PRO A 183 9.19 11.63 18.26
N GLU A 184 9.56 10.70 19.17
CA GLU A 184 10.50 10.99 20.26
C GLU A 184 11.94 11.15 19.78
N ASP A 185 12.28 10.61 18.61
CA ASP A 185 13.61 10.68 17.99
C ASP A 185 13.69 11.78 16.91
N ALA A 186 12.57 12.50 16.66
CA ALA A 186 12.50 13.57 15.70
C ALA A 186 13.34 14.80 16.14
N PRO A 187 13.81 15.66 15.19
CA PRO A 187 14.57 16.85 15.52
C PRO A 187 13.79 17.83 16.42
N ASP A 188 14.45 18.42 17.43
CA ASP A 188 13.87 19.44 18.31
C ASP A 188 13.59 20.77 17.58
N GLN A 189 14.22 21.00 16.44
CA GLN A 189 14.06 22.24 15.67
C GLN A 189 12.97 22.08 14.61
N PRO A 190 11.99 23.01 14.53
CA PRO A 190 10.95 22.95 13.55
C PRO A 190 11.50 23.13 12.13
N GLU A 191 10.97 22.38 11.18
CA GLU A 191 11.23 22.56 9.76
C GLU A 191 9.98 23.14 9.06
N PHE A 192 10.14 24.30 8.42
CA PHE A 192 9.04 24.95 7.69
C PHE A 192 9.04 24.49 6.24
N VAL A 193 7.87 24.11 5.75
CA VAL A 193 7.66 23.67 4.38
C VAL A 193 6.61 24.53 3.71
N THR A 194 6.94 25.07 2.54
CA THR A 194 5.98 25.79 1.68
C THR A 194 5.51 24.87 0.58
N ILE A 195 4.19 24.77 0.38
CA ILE A 195 3.58 23.96 -0.67
C ILE A 195 2.69 24.86 -1.52
N ASP A 196 2.95 24.93 -2.82
CA ASP A 196 2.11 25.67 -3.75
C ASP A 196 1.05 24.74 -4.34
N PHE A 197 -0.19 25.22 -4.36
CA PHE A 197 -1.33 24.50 -4.91
C PHE A 197 -1.92 25.23 -6.11
N LYS A 198 -2.35 24.48 -7.11
CA LYS A 198 -3.13 24.96 -8.23
C LYS A 198 -4.34 24.06 -8.46
N GLU A 199 -5.53 24.65 -8.42
CA GLU A 199 -6.78 23.89 -8.57
C GLU A 199 -6.90 22.72 -7.59
N GLY A 200 -6.42 22.89 -6.35
CA GLY A 200 -6.41 21.87 -5.31
C GLY A 200 -5.35 20.77 -5.47
N LYS A 201 -4.47 20.85 -6.48
CA LYS A 201 -3.33 19.94 -6.66
C LYS A 201 -2.04 20.59 -6.17
N PRO A 202 -1.19 19.90 -5.41
CA PRO A 202 0.13 20.41 -5.06
C PRO A 202 1.02 20.40 -6.31
N ILE A 203 1.77 21.48 -6.54
CA ILE A 203 2.61 21.67 -7.74
C ILE A 203 4.06 22.02 -7.43
N ALA A 204 4.35 22.50 -6.22
CA ALA A 204 5.71 22.85 -5.81
C ALA A 204 5.92 22.65 -4.32
N VAL A 205 7.15 22.36 -3.93
CA VAL A 205 7.62 22.34 -2.53
C VAL A 205 8.81 23.28 -2.39
N ASN A 206 8.75 24.18 -1.40
CA ASN A 206 9.79 25.18 -1.12
C ASN A 206 10.18 26.01 -2.36
N GLY A 207 9.18 26.37 -3.19
CA GLY A 207 9.36 27.17 -4.40
C GLY A 207 9.93 26.40 -5.61
N LYS A 208 10.16 25.08 -5.51
CA LYS A 208 10.59 24.24 -6.62
C LYS A 208 9.38 23.48 -7.19
N GLU A 209 9.04 23.76 -8.45
CA GLU A 209 8.05 22.98 -9.20
C GLU A 209 8.55 21.55 -9.42
N MET A 210 7.67 20.57 -9.26
CA MET A 210 7.98 19.13 -9.42
C MET A 210 6.75 18.37 -9.91
N ASP A 211 6.99 17.22 -10.54
CA ASP A 211 5.90 16.31 -10.84
C ASP A 211 5.37 15.62 -9.57
N GLY A 212 4.23 14.95 -9.69
CA GLY A 212 3.56 14.37 -8.52
C GLY A 212 4.40 13.31 -7.81
N VAL A 213 5.22 12.55 -8.54
CA VAL A 213 6.08 11.51 -7.96
C VAL A 213 7.22 12.14 -7.16
N GLU A 214 7.92 13.13 -7.74
CA GLU A 214 8.99 13.84 -7.06
C GLU A 214 8.46 14.59 -5.84
N LEU A 215 7.30 15.23 -5.95
CA LEU A 215 6.66 15.98 -4.88
C LEU A 215 6.31 15.10 -3.69
N VAL A 216 5.67 13.96 -3.92
CA VAL A 216 5.30 13.03 -2.85
C VAL A 216 6.54 12.43 -2.20
N ASN A 217 7.57 12.05 -2.97
CA ASN A 217 8.83 11.55 -2.41
C ASN A 217 9.51 12.62 -1.54
N THR A 218 9.59 13.86 -2.01
CA THR A 218 10.17 14.98 -1.23
C THR A 218 9.43 15.19 0.09
N LEU A 219 8.10 15.16 0.08
CA LEU A 219 7.32 15.32 1.30
C LEU A 219 7.40 14.09 2.21
N ASN A 220 7.53 12.88 1.64
CA ASN A 220 7.80 11.68 2.43
C ASN A 220 9.13 11.80 3.18
N GLU A 221 10.20 12.21 2.50
CA GLU A 221 11.52 12.41 3.14
C GLU A 221 11.47 13.45 4.26
N ILE A 222 10.83 14.60 4.01
CA ILE A 222 10.69 15.66 5.00
C ILE A 222 9.84 15.19 6.19
N GLY A 223 8.68 14.61 5.93
CA GLY A 223 7.78 14.15 6.99
C GLY A 223 8.36 13.00 7.80
N ALA A 224 8.96 12.02 7.13
CA ALA A 224 9.61 10.87 7.76
C ALA A 224 10.71 11.28 8.74
N LYS A 225 11.58 12.17 8.32
CA LYS A 225 12.67 12.74 9.15
C LYS A 225 12.14 13.47 10.40
N ASN A 226 10.96 14.07 10.30
CA ASN A 226 10.35 14.87 11.36
C ASN A 226 9.29 14.11 12.17
N GLY A 227 9.21 12.79 12.04
CA GLY A 227 8.25 11.96 12.79
C GLY A 227 6.79 12.22 12.44
N ILE A 228 6.51 12.71 11.22
CA ILE A 228 5.16 13.07 10.76
C ILE A 228 4.57 11.92 9.93
N GLY A 229 3.30 11.61 10.18
CA GLY A 229 2.53 10.70 9.35
C GLY A 229 2.35 9.30 9.93
N ILE A 230 2.55 9.13 11.23
CA ILE A 230 2.22 7.88 11.92
C ILE A 230 0.77 7.96 12.42
N ASP A 231 -0.05 7.03 11.98
CA ASP A 231 -1.44 6.87 12.39
C ASP A 231 -1.71 5.46 12.92
N ASP A 232 -2.08 5.35 14.18
CA ASP A 232 -2.58 4.11 14.81
C ASP A 232 -4.10 4.20 14.90
N LEU A 233 -4.80 3.35 14.15
CA LEU A 233 -6.25 3.42 14.09
C LEU A 233 -6.94 2.06 13.95
N VAL A 234 -8.15 2.00 14.50
CA VAL A 234 -9.09 0.89 14.30
C VAL A 234 -10.15 1.33 13.31
N GLU A 235 -10.31 0.59 12.24
CA GLU A 235 -11.27 0.86 11.17
C GLU A 235 -12.28 -0.28 10.98
N ASN A 236 -13.42 0.04 10.36
CA ASN A 236 -14.39 -0.96 9.95
C ASN A 236 -14.06 -1.48 8.55
N ARG A 237 -13.98 -2.80 8.40
CA ARG A 237 -13.86 -3.43 7.09
C ARG A 237 -15.23 -3.68 6.45
N LEU A 238 -15.30 -3.61 5.13
CA LEU A 238 -16.53 -3.85 4.36
C LEU A 238 -17.15 -5.23 4.67
N VAL A 239 -16.31 -6.20 4.98
CA VAL A 239 -16.73 -7.57 5.32
C VAL A 239 -17.31 -7.72 6.74
N GLY A 240 -17.49 -6.61 7.47
CA GLY A 240 -18.18 -6.57 8.75
C GLY A 240 -17.32 -6.85 9.99
N MET A 241 -16.00 -6.71 9.88
CA MET A 241 -15.07 -6.84 11.00
C MET A 241 -14.29 -5.55 11.23
N LYS A 242 -13.79 -5.38 12.46
CA LYS A 242 -12.83 -4.31 12.77
C LYS A 242 -11.41 -4.81 12.53
N SER A 243 -10.54 -3.88 12.12
CA SER A 243 -9.11 -4.14 11.97
C SER A 243 -8.33 -2.95 12.51
N ARG A 244 -7.25 -3.22 13.23
CA ARG A 244 -6.29 -2.20 13.62
C ARG A 244 -5.14 -2.21 12.63
N GLY A 245 -4.73 -1.03 12.21
CA GLY A 245 -3.54 -0.82 11.40
C GLY A 245 -2.73 0.36 11.92
N VAL A 246 -1.42 0.24 11.84
CA VAL A 246 -0.50 1.35 12.02
C VAL A 246 0.01 1.74 10.64
N TYR A 247 -0.13 3.01 10.31
CA TYR A 247 0.17 3.54 8.99
C TYR A 247 1.29 4.55 9.07
N GLU A 248 2.21 4.50 8.12
CA GLU A 248 3.23 5.52 7.89
C GLU A 248 2.91 6.21 6.56
N ASN A 249 2.44 7.47 6.62
CA ASN A 249 1.96 8.23 5.45
C ASN A 249 2.41 9.70 5.49
N PRO A 250 3.73 9.97 5.54
CA PRO A 250 4.26 11.32 5.77
C PRO A 250 3.73 12.37 4.79
N ALA A 251 3.89 12.14 3.47
CA ALA A 251 3.41 13.08 2.46
C ALA A 251 1.89 13.24 2.49
N GLY A 252 1.16 12.13 2.67
CA GLY A 252 -0.29 12.16 2.77
C GLY A 252 -0.76 13.04 3.91
N SER A 253 -0.20 12.88 5.10
CA SER A 253 -0.53 13.69 6.29
C SER A 253 -0.25 15.17 6.07
N ILE A 254 0.93 15.53 5.53
CA ILE A 254 1.29 16.91 5.22
C ILE A 254 0.34 17.53 4.20
N LEU A 255 0.07 16.81 3.10
CA LEU A 255 -0.80 17.31 2.02
C LEU A 255 -2.24 17.48 2.47
N PHE A 256 -2.80 16.51 3.20
CA PHE A 256 -4.17 16.63 3.71
C PHE A 256 -4.32 17.75 4.73
N TYR A 257 -3.31 17.96 5.56
CA TYR A 257 -3.32 19.10 6.49
C TYR A 257 -3.30 20.42 5.73
N ALA A 258 -2.32 20.62 4.84
CA ALA A 258 -2.18 21.85 4.06
C ALA A 258 -3.41 22.14 3.19
N HIS A 259 -3.95 21.12 2.51
CA HIS A 259 -5.15 21.25 1.69
C HIS A 259 -6.37 21.67 2.52
N SER A 260 -6.57 21.08 3.69
CA SER A 260 -7.70 21.44 4.56
C SER A 260 -7.63 22.88 5.10
N GLU A 261 -6.44 23.39 5.33
CA GLU A 261 -6.27 24.83 5.72
C GLU A 261 -6.61 25.77 4.54
N LEU A 262 -6.27 25.39 3.30
CA LEU A 262 -6.67 26.16 2.12
C LEU A 262 -8.18 26.09 1.88
N GLU A 263 -8.81 24.95 2.09
CA GLU A 263 -10.28 24.83 2.01
C GLU A 263 -10.98 25.80 2.96
N ARG A 264 -10.51 25.93 4.21
CA ARG A 264 -11.05 26.89 5.18
C ARG A 264 -10.94 28.35 4.75
N LEU A 265 -9.98 28.67 3.88
CA LEU A 265 -9.82 30.02 3.33
C LEU A 265 -10.67 30.26 2.07
N CYS A 266 -10.97 29.22 1.31
CA CYS A 266 -11.56 29.32 -0.02
C CYS A 266 -13.02 28.90 -0.08
N LEU A 267 -13.48 28.07 0.85
CA LEU A 267 -14.84 27.53 0.87
C LEU A 267 -15.66 28.16 2.02
N ASP A 268 -16.96 28.39 1.75
CA ASP A 268 -17.94 28.90 2.73
C ASP A 268 -18.40 27.81 3.72
#